data_97b9339bd864aeca85966c098a428272
#
_entry.id   97b9339bd864aeca85966c098a428272
#
_cell.length_a   1.000
_cell.length_b   1.000
_cell.length_c   1.000
_cell.angle_alpha   90.00
_cell.angle_beta   90.00
_cell.angle_gamma   90.00
#
_symmetry.space_group_name_H-M   'P 1'
#
loop_
_entity.id
_entity.type
_entity.pdbx_description
1 polymer ?
#
loop_
_entity_poly.entity_id
_entity_poly.type
_entity_poly.pdbx_seq_one_letter_code
_entity_poly.pdbx_strand_id
1 'polypeptide(L)'
;MRVKFDEPLKISGPYGDMDAKFQPCQNDEAPNNLLIMAHGFRGSMEGGGRAAYLSQMASLFVNVLRFNFTGSQILSHQIEELNAVLDFAMKEYKNPRIFLLGRSMGGAASLVTAQRNCGPCFMGNAE
;
A
#
# COMPACT_ATOMS: atom_id res chain seq x y z
N MET A 1 5.29 26.96 2.91
CA MET A 1 4.66 25.61 2.89
C MET A 1 5.47 24.67 3.77
N ARG A 2 4.83 23.95 4.66
CA ARG A 2 5.52 22.99 5.52
C ARG A 2 5.63 21.64 4.83
N VAL A 3 6.84 21.10 4.78
CA VAL A 3 7.06 19.75 4.26
C VAL A 3 6.49 18.72 5.24
N LYS A 4 5.75 17.75 4.71
CA LYS A 4 5.20 16.64 5.51
C LYS A 4 6.08 15.42 5.35
N PHE A 5 6.47 14.84 6.48
CA PHE A 5 7.33 13.67 6.51
C PHE A 5 6.51 12.39 6.71
N ASP A 6 7.10 11.26 6.35
CA ASP A 6 6.44 9.98 6.58
C ASP A 6 6.38 9.68 8.09
N GLU A 7 5.35 8.94 8.46
CA GLU A 7 5.06 8.60 9.85
C GLU A 7 5.07 7.08 10.01
N PRO A 8 5.92 6.54 10.91
CA PRO A 8 5.94 5.11 11.15
C PRO A 8 4.69 4.66 11.89
N LEU A 9 4.21 3.48 11.55
CA LEU A 9 3.08 2.87 12.24
C LEU A 9 3.15 1.34 12.11
N LYS A 10 2.28 0.64 12.83
CA LYS A 10 2.17 -0.81 12.74
C LYS A 10 0.75 -1.19 12.37
N ILE A 11 0.64 -2.19 11.51
CA ILE A 11 -0.64 -2.73 11.07
C ILE A 11 -0.73 -4.16 11.55
N SER A 12 -1.78 -4.47 12.30
CA SER A 12 -2.04 -5.83 12.75
C SER A 12 -2.45 -6.71 11.57
N GLY A 13 -1.74 -7.79 11.37
CA GLY A 13 -2.01 -8.72 10.28
C GLY A 13 -2.22 -10.14 10.76
N PRO A 14 -2.59 -11.05 9.85
CA PRO A 14 -2.89 -12.45 10.21
C PRO A 14 -1.66 -13.24 10.65
N TYR A 15 -0.46 -12.78 10.30
CA TYR A 15 0.79 -13.48 10.63
C TYR A 15 1.70 -12.61 11.49
N GLY A 16 1.16 -11.63 12.17
CA GLY A 16 1.88 -10.74 13.05
C GLY A 16 1.80 -9.29 12.60
N ASP A 17 2.35 -8.40 13.39
CA ASP A 17 2.35 -6.98 13.08
C ASP A 17 3.27 -6.69 11.91
N MET A 18 2.80 -5.81 11.03
CA MET A 18 3.55 -5.34 9.88
C MET A 18 4.00 -3.90 10.12
N ASP A 19 5.29 -3.64 9.96
CA ASP A 19 5.80 -2.27 9.99
C ASP A 19 5.32 -1.54 8.75
N ALA A 20 4.94 -0.29 8.92
CA ALA A 20 4.44 0.54 7.83
C ALA A 20 4.87 1.98 8.00
N LYS A 21 4.74 2.75 6.93
CA LYS A 21 4.95 4.20 6.96
C LYS A 21 3.87 4.88 6.12
N PHE A 22 3.27 5.91 6.69
CA PHE A 22 2.31 6.74 6.01
C PHE A 22 2.97 8.06 5.62
N GLN A 23 3.00 8.36 4.33
CA GLN A 23 3.51 9.62 3.81
C GLN A 23 2.32 10.48 3.39
N PRO A 24 1.98 11.54 4.16
CA PRO A 24 0.88 12.40 3.77
C PRO A 24 1.16 13.11 2.45
N CYS A 25 0.11 13.35 1.69
CA CYS A 25 0.21 14.14 0.47
C CYS A 25 0.70 15.55 0.81
N GLN A 26 1.66 16.05 0.03
CA GLN A 26 2.22 17.38 0.26
C GLN A 26 1.22 18.49 -0.10
N ASN A 27 0.26 18.19 -0.96
CA ASN A 27 -0.77 19.13 -1.37
C ASN A 27 -1.97 19.05 -0.44
N ASP A 28 -2.23 20.10 0.33
CA ASP A 28 -3.34 20.14 1.29
C ASP A 28 -4.72 20.06 0.63
N GLU A 29 -4.81 20.38 -0.65
CA GLU A 29 -6.06 20.30 -1.41
C GLU A 29 -6.24 18.95 -2.11
N ALA A 30 -5.31 18.03 -1.90
CA ALA A 30 -5.37 16.73 -2.56
C ALA A 30 -6.61 15.96 -2.12
N PRO A 31 -7.21 15.21 -3.05
CA PRO A 31 -8.31 14.34 -2.69
C PRO A 31 -7.85 13.22 -1.77
N ASN A 32 -8.80 12.45 -1.26
CA ASN A 32 -8.53 11.32 -0.36
C ASN A 32 -7.94 10.11 -1.11
N ASN A 33 -7.04 10.35 -2.05
CA ASN A 33 -6.37 9.29 -2.79
C ASN A 33 -5.27 8.68 -1.93
N LEU A 34 -5.22 7.37 -1.91
CA LEU A 34 -4.22 6.63 -1.14
C LEU A 34 -3.57 5.58 -2.04
N LEU A 35 -2.26 5.71 -2.21
CA LEU A 35 -1.46 4.72 -2.92
C LEU A 35 -0.86 3.77 -1.90
N ILE A 36 -1.17 2.47 -2.01
CA ILE A 36 -0.56 1.43 -1.17
C ILE A 36 0.52 0.74 -1.99
N MET A 37 1.74 0.71 -1.45
CA MET A 37 2.90 0.11 -2.11
C MET A 37 3.24 -1.24 -1.47
N ALA A 38 3.23 -2.30 -2.28
CA ALA A 38 3.55 -3.66 -1.87
C ALA A 38 4.87 -4.09 -2.49
N HIS A 39 5.87 -4.39 -1.64
CA HIS A 39 7.20 -4.76 -2.10
C HIS A 39 7.26 -6.20 -2.64
N GLY A 40 8.37 -6.51 -3.32
CA GLY A 40 8.59 -7.83 -3.89
C GLY A 40 9.22 -8.81 -2.90
N PHE A 41 9.49 -10.00 -3.42
CA PHE A 41 10.13 -11.08 -2.68
C PHE A 41 11.48 -10.63 -2.11
N ARG A 42 11.70 -10.90 -0.82
CA ARG A 42 12.90 -10.48 -0.10
C ARG A 42 13.14 -8.97 -0.10
N GLY A 43 12.12 -8.20 -0.48
CA GLY A 43 12.21 -6.75 -0.44
C GLY A 43 11.74 -6.17 0.88
N SER A 44 11.56 -4.87 0.88
CA SER A 44 11.01 -4.14 2.02
C SER A 44 10.31 -2.87 1.53
N MET A 45 9.60 -2.23 2.44
CA MET A 45 8.96 -0.94 2.14
C MET A 45 9.97 0.16 1.83
N GLU A 46 11.24 -0.03 2.16
CA GLU A 46 12.30 0.93 1.84
C GLU A 46 12.90 0.67 0.46
N GLY A 47 12.92 -0.61 0.03
CA GLY A 47 13.43 -1.00 -1.28
C GLY A 47 14.86 -0.52 -1.55
N GLY A 48 15.74 -0.56 -0.54
CA GLY A 48 17.07 0.00 -0.66
C GLY A 48 17.08 1.52 -0.85
N GLY A 49 16.06 2.21 -0.38
CA GLY A 49 15.88 3.64 -0.53
C GLY A 49 15.04 4.03 -1.75
N ARG A 50 14.89 3.14 -2.72
CA ARG A 50 14.15 3.46 -3.96
C ARG A 50 12.65 3.58 -3.73
N ALA A 51 12.09 2.69 -2.91
CA ALA A 51 10.66 2.75 -2.58
C ALA A 51 10.36 3.99 -1.74
N ALA A 52 11.23 4.35 -0.81
CA ALA A 52 11.10 5.57 -0.02
C ALA A 52 11.14 6.80 -0.92
N TYR A 53 12.05 6.83 -1.89
CA TYR A 53 12.16 7.93 -2.85
C TYR A 53 10.90 8.02 -3.71
N LEU A 54 10.42 6.89 -4.23
CA LEU A 54 9.21 6.86 -5.04
C LEU A 54 8.00 7.35 -4.23
N SER A 55 7.94 6.95 -2.95
CA SER A 55 6.89 7.41 -2.04
C SER A 55 6.91 8.93 -1.89
N GLN A 56 8.09 9.51 -1.71
CA GLN A 56 8.21 10.96 -1.61
C GLN A 56 7.75 11.66 -2.89
N MET A 57 8.12 11.13 -4.04
CA MET A 57 7.70 11.70 -5.32
C MET A 57 6.18 11.58 -5.51
N ALA A 58 5.61 10.42 -5.20
CA ALA A 58 4.17 10.20 -5.31
C ALA A 58 3.40 11.08 -4.33
N SER A 59 3.98 11.41 -3.19
CA SER A 59 3.32 12.23 -2.17
C SER A 59 3.05 13.67 -2.62
N LEU A 60 3.63 14.10 -3.73
CA LEU A 60 3.27 15.38 -4.34
C LEU A 60 1.82 15.39 -4.80
N PHE A 61 1.25 14.21 -5.06
CA PHE A 61 -0.07 14.06 -5.66
C PHE A 61 -1.06 13.25 -4.84
N VAL A 62 -0.58 12.29 -4.02
CA VAL A 62 -1.43 11.36 -3.27
C VAL A 62 -0.83 11.09 -1.90
N ASN A 63 -1.66 10.58 -0.98
CA ASN A 63 -1.15 9.98 0.24
C ASN A 63 -0.54 8.62 -0.12
N VAL A 64 0.52 8.22 0.58
CA VAL A 64 1.19 6.94 0.31
C VAL A 64 1.28 6.13 1.60
N LEU A 65 0.86 4.88 1.52
CA LEU A 65 1.03 3.90 2.60
C LEU A 65 1.90 2.77 2.06
N ARG A 66 3.04 2.56 2.67
CA ARG A 66 3.91 1.43 2.34
C ARG A 66 4.12 0.60 3.59
N PHE A 67 4.36 -0.67 3.41
CA PHE A 67 4.43 -1.61 4.52
C PHE A 67 5.38 -2.75 4.20
N ASN A 68 5.80 -3.47 5.24
CA ASN A 68 6.57 -4.69 5.12
C ASN A 68 5.66 -5.90 5.28
N PHE A 69 5.66 -6.80 4.29
CA PHE A 69 5.14 -8.15 4.52
C PHE A 69 5.97 -8.82 5.63
N THR A 70 5.37 -9.76 6.36
CA THR A 70 6.05 -10.40 7.49
C THR A 70 7.13 -11.41 7.09
N GLY A 71 7.30 -11.66 5.80
CA GLY A 71 8.38 -12.50 5.30
C GLY A 71 7.94 -13.87 4.79
N SER A 72 6.65 -14.18 4.81
CA SER A 72 6.17 -15.40 4.18
C SER A 72 6.39 -15.33 2.68
N GLN A 73 6.86 -16.44 2.12
CA GLN A 73 7.09 -16.56 0.69
C GLN A 73 5.88 -17.16 -0.04
N ILE A 74 4.79 -17.38 0.68
CA ILE A 74 3.57 -17.98 0.15
C ILE A 74 2.65 -16.86 -0.32
N LEU A 75 2.27 -16.88 -1.59
CA LEU A 75 1.46 -15.81 -2.18
C LEU A 75 0.13 -15.63 -1.45
N SER A 76 -0.54 -16.72 -1.07
CA SER A 76 -1.80 -16.62 -0.36
C SER A 76 -1.67 -15.89 0.98
N HIS A 77 -0.55 -16.07 1.69
CA HIS A 77 -0.27 -15.34 2.92
C HIS A 77 -0.08 -13.85 2.64
N GLN A 78 0.61 -13.51 1.56
CA GLN A 78 0.81 -12.12 1.19
C GLN A 78 -0.51 -11.44 0.79
N ILE A 79 -1.39 -12.17 0.12
CA ILE A 79 -2.73 -11.67 -0.20
C ILE A 79 -3.51 -11.39 1.08
N GLU A 80 -3.46 -12.29 2.06
CA GLU A 80 -4.12 -12.09 3.35
C GLU A 80 -3.55 -10.87 4.09
N GLU A 81 -2.22 -10.71 4.06
CA GLU A 81 -1.58 -9.55 4.68
C GLU A 81 -1.97 -8.25 3.98
N LEU A 82 -2.01 -8.24 2.65
CA LEU A 82 -2.42 -7.06 1.90
C LEU A 82 -3.90 -6.74 2.16
N ASN A 83 -4.75 -7.75 2.31
CA ASN A 83 -6.13 -7.52 2.71
C ASN A 83 -6.23 -6.85 4.09
N ALA A 84 -5.37 -7.25 5.03
CA ALA A 84 -5.31 -6.61 6.34
C ALA A 84 -4.89 -5.15 6.23
N VAL A 85 -3.96 -4.83 5.32
CA VAL A 85 -3.56 -3.44 5.05
C VAL A 85 -4.72 -2.64 4.47
N LEU A 86 -5.47 -3.22 3.54
CA LEU A 86 -6.66 -2.57 2.98
C LEU A 86 -7.71 -2.29 4.06
N ASP A 87 -7.98 -3.28 4.91
CA ASP A 87 -8.95 -3.12 6.00
C ASP A 87 -8.51 -2.01 6.95
N PHE A 88 -7.22 -1.98 7.29
CA PHE A 88 -6.65 -0.91 8.09
C PHE A 88 -6.88 0.45 7.44
N ALA A 89 -6.58 0.56 6.16
CA ALA A 89 -6.71 1.82 5.43
C ALA A 89 -8.16 2.30 5.38
N MET A 90 -9.10 1.38 5.18
CA MET A 90 -10.52 1.73 5.12
C MET A 90 -11.07 2.19 6.46
N LYS A 91 -10.48 1.73 7.57
CA LYS A 91 -10.89 2.13 8.91
C LYS A 91 -10.19 3.40 9.38
N GLU A 92 -8.91 3.54 9.03
CA GLU A 92 -8.08 4.64 9.54
C GLU A 92 -8.30 5.94 8.77
N TYR A 93 -8.52 5.85 7.47
CA TYR A 93 -8.63 7.03 6.61
C TYR A 93 -10.07 7.21 6.13
N LYS A 94 -10.48 8.45 5.97
CA LYS A 94 -11.86 8.78 5.63
C LYS A 94 -12.09 8.58 4.13
N ASN A 95 -12.90 7.55 3.79
CA ASN A 95 -13.30 7.26 2.42
C ASN A 95 -12.14 7.30 1.42
N PRO A 96 -11.06 6.55 1.65
CA PRO A 96 -9.92 6.63 0.77
C PRO A 96 -10.23 6.02 -0.60
N ARG A 97 -9.74 6.68 -1.65
CA ARG A 97 -9.72 6.11 -2.97
C ARG A 97 -8.39 5.40 -3.13
N ILE A 98 -8.41 4.07 -3.13
CA ILE A 98 -7.20 3.26 -3.00
C ILE A 98 -6.66 2.83 -4.36
N PHE A 99 -5.36 3.03 -4.54
CA PHE A 99 -4.58 2.52 -5.67
C PHE A 99 -3.51 1.59 -5.13
N LEU A 100 -3.25 0.51 -5.83
CA LEU A 100 -2.23 -0.46 -5.45
C LEU A 100 -1.06 -0.41 -6.42
N LEU A 101 0.14 -0.34 -5.89
CA LEU A 101 1.37 -0.44 -6.66
C LEU A 101 2.18 -1.59 -6.08
N GLY A 102 2.41 -2.62 -6.88
CA GLY A 102 3.15 -3.78 -6.43
C GLY A 102 4.32 -4.09 -7.35
N ARG A 103 5.36 -4.67 -6.77
CA ARG A 103 6.54 -5.11 -7.50
C ARG A 103 6.70 -6.62 -7.35
N SER A 104 6.89 -7.33 -8.47
CA SER A 104 7.12 -8.77 -8.48
C SER A 104 5.98 -9.51 -7.75
N MET A 105 6.29 -10.28 -6.68
CA MET A 105 5.26 -10.96 -5.90
C MET A 105 4.26 -9.99 -5.27
N GLY A 106 4.72 -8.79 -4.86
CA GLY A 106 3.81 -7.72 -4.41
C GLY A 106 2.86 -7.28 -5.51
N GLY A 107 3.30 -7.30 -6.77
CA GLY A 107 2.44 -7.03 -7.91
C GLY A 107 1.37 -8.09 -8.09
N ALA A 108 1.74 -9.36 -7.99
CA ALA A 108 0.79 -10.46 -8.09
C ALA A 108 -0.24 -10.40 -6.95
N ALA A 109 0.22 -10.17 -5.71
CA ALA A 109 -0.68 -10.02 -4.58
C ALA A 109 -1.63 -8.83 -4.78
N SER A 110 -1.12 -7.72 -5.28
CA SER A 110 -1.91 -6.52 -5.53
C SER A 110 -2.99 -6.78 -6.59
N LEU A 111 -2.63 -7.47 -7.66
CA LEU A 111 -3.58 -7.77 -8.74
C LEU A 111 -4.72 -8.65 -8.25
N VAL A 112 -4.41 -9.72 -7.52
CA VAL A 112 -5.43 -10.63 -6.99
C VAL A 112 -6.29 -9.91 -5.96
N THR A 113 -5.68 -9.12 -5.08
CA THR A 113 -6.39 -8.37 -4.04
C THR A 113 -7.33 -7.34 -4.67
N ALA A 114 -6.87 -6.61 -5.68
CA ALA A 114 -7.69 -5.63 -6.38
C ALA A 114 -8.89 -6.30 -7.04
N GLN A 115 -8.68 -7.43 -7.71
CA GLN A 115 -9.75 -8.18 -8.35
C GLN A 115 -10.81 -8.61 -7.34
N ARG A 116 -10.39 -9.13 -6.19
CA ARG A 116 -11.32 -9.61 -5.15
C ARG A 116 -12.11 -8.49 -4.49
N ASN A 117 -11.52 -7.30 -4.36
CA ASN A 117 -12.13 -6.19 -3.65
C ASN A 117 -12.85 -5.21 -4.58
N CYS A 118 -12.47 -5.15 -5.85
CA CYS A 118 -13.14 -4.29 -6.84
C CYS A 118 -14.33 -4.98 -7.50
N GLY A 119 -14.29 -6.31 -7.59
CA GLY A 119 -15.37 -7.09 -8.19
C GLY A 119 -15.55 -6.84 -9.69
N PRO A 120 -16.80 -6.79 -10.16
CA PRO A 120 -17.07 -6.70 -11.60
C PRO A 120 -16.46 -5.49 -12.29
N CYS A 121 -16.35 -4.37 -11.60
CA CYS A 121 -15.78 -3.15 -12.19
C CYS A 121 -14.34 -3.37 -12.62
N PHE A 122 -13.57 -4.04 -11.77
CA PHE A 122 -12.19 -4.34 -12.09
C PHE A 122 -12.08 -5.32 -13.26
N MET A 123 -12.92 -6.35 -13.28
CA MET A 123 -12.91 -7.36 -14.33
C MET A 123 -13.19 -6.73 -15.69
N GLY A 124 -14.11 -5.78 -15.75
CA GLY A 124 -14.40 -5.08 -17.00
C GLY A 124 -13.23 -4.27 -17.50
N ASN A 125 -12.41 -3.77 -16.62
CA ASN A 125 -11.25 -2.96 -16.97
C ASN A 125 -10.00 -3.79 -17.27
N ALA A 126 -9.95 -5.02 -16.81
CA ALA A 126 -8.79 -5.89 -17.01
C ALA A 126 -8.68 -6.41 -18.44
N GLU A 127 -9.74 -6.33 -19.21
CA GLU A 127 -9.76 -6.75 -20.60
C GLU A 127 -9.15 -5.70 -21.50
#